data_0d401b74e2abfd0c20016ce7b2e93bd3
#
_entry.id   0d401b74e2abfd0c20016ce7b2e93bd3
#
_cell.length_a   1.000
_cell.length_b   1.000
_cell.length_c   1.000
_cell.angle_alpha   90.00
_cell.angle_beta   90.00
_cell.angle_gamma   90.00
#
_symmetry.space_group_name_H-M   'P 1'
#
loop_
_entity.id
_entity.type
_entity.pdbx_description
1 polymer ?
#
loop_
_entity_poly.entity_id
_entity_poly.type
_entity_poly.pdbx_seq_one_letter_code
_entity_poly.pdbx_strand_id
1 'polypeptide(L)'
;MRVDVVLRYVGVVMIFIALFMLLSAGISYVSGMDSAFYPLLLSSLLTALLGAFPLIFVERTEQITNKEGFCVVVGSWLVACVVGTFPYLIWGGEFSLVNAWFESVSGFTTTGSTILNDVEALPRGLQFWRFSTTWVGGMGVVMFALLILPSLGRNKLTLSNVELSTLAKDNYRYRTQIIVQILLVVYVGLTVVSTLLLKMAGMNWFDSLCHAMSACATSGFSTKNASVAYFNSPMIDTILIFAMATAGIHFGLIYATVTGKRSNIFRSEVTRWYLGMLFAGGLLITVSLYAADIYPAFTSAFRHGLFQFVSVVTTTGFATADSNQWTSFAVILLIFGSIVCACAGSTAGGIKTNRLVLAMKMMRTRLRQQQHPNAIIRIRLDGVIQETEALHSVMIFIVAYLMLILAGTVFGTIFGVDLMTSFSGAVASIGNVGPGFGEVGSMDNFSALPGVFKLSNSLLMLLGRLEIFGFIQLFFIKWWR
;
A
#
# COMPACT_ATOMS: atom_id res chain seq x y z
N MET A 1 1.79 30.16 -6.59
CA MET A 1 1.32 29.11 -5.69
C MET A 1 0.91 29.74 -4.37
N ARG A 2 -0.31 29.56 -3.98
CA ARG A 2 -0.87 30.10 -2.71
C ARG A 2 -0.65 29.04 -1.63
N VAL A 3 0.34 29.27 -0.77
CA VAL A 3 0.73 28.31 0.30
C VAL A 3 -0.37 28.20 1.35
N ASP A 4 -1.07 29.30 1.62
CA ASP A 4 -2.22 29.39 2.52
C ASP A 4 -3.34 28.41 2.11
N VAL A 5 -3.67 28.35 0.82
CA VAL A 5 -4.66 27.40 0.28
C VAL A 5 -4.21 25.94 0.50
N VAL A 6 -2.93 25.65 0.25
CA VAL A 6 -2.38 24.31 0.50
C VAL A 6 -2.51 23.94 1.97
N LEU A 7 -2.10 24.82 2.89
CA LEU A 7 -2.20 24.61 4.33
C LEU A 7 -3.64 24.35 4.79
N ARG A 8 -4.62 25.05 4.21
CA ARG A 8 -6.04 24.83 4.54
C ARG A 8 -6.48 23.39 4.23
N TYR A 9 -6.16 22.86 3.04
CA TYR A 9 -6.54 21.48 2.67
C TYR A 9 -5.76 20.42 3.46
N VAL A 10 -4.49 20.66 3.75
CA VAL A 10 -3.70 19.83 4.67
C VAL A 10 -4.33 19.83 6.08
N GLY A 11 -4.83 20.97 6.54
CA GLY A 11 -5.55 21.09 7.81
C GLY A 11 -6.79 20.18 7.90
N VAL A 12 -7.55 20.02 6.81
CA VAL A 12 -8.68 19.06 6.76
C VAL A 12 -8.20 17.63 6.99
N VAL A 13 -7.08 17.24 6.37
CA VAL A 13 -6.50 15.89 6.55
C VAL A 13 -6.06 15.70 8.00
N MET A 14 -5.45 16.72 8.62
CA MET A 14 -5.03 16.66 10.03
C MET A 14 -6.25 16.45 10.97
N ILE A 15 -7.36 17.15 10.75
CA ILE A 15 -8.59 16.95 11.54
C ILE A 15 -9.11 15.51 11.39
N PHE A 16 -9.07 14.97 10.17
CA PHE A 16 -9.47 13.57 9.94
C PHE A 16 -8.57 12.57 10.68
N ILE A 17 -7.24 12.78 10.67
CA ILE A 17 -6.28 11.97 11.41
C ILE A 17 -6.52 12.10 12.92
N ALA A 18 -6.75 13.31 13.43
CA ALA A 18 -7.06 13.55 14.84
C ALA A 18 -8.30 12.80 15.30
N LEU A 19 -9.32 12.65 14.45
CA LEU A 19 -10.49 11.82 14.73
C LEU A 19 -10.13 10.35 14.96
N PHE A 20 -9.23 9.77 14.14
CA PHE A 20 -8.79 8.39 14.34
C PHE A 20 -7.90 8.22 15.57
N MET A 21 -7.10 9.23 15.94
CA MET A 21 -6.39 9.25 17.23
C MET A 21 -7.39 9.26 18.39
N LEU A 22 -8.44 10.05 18.30
CA LEU A 22 -9.50 10.11 19.31
C LEU A 22 -10.26 8.78 19.43
N LEU A 23 -10.57 8.11 18.30
CA LEU A 23 -11.17 6.77 18.30
C LEU A 23 -10.24 5.74 18.98
N SER A 24 -8.92 5.84 18.71
CA SER A 24 -7.92 4.99 19.35
C SER A 24 -7.84 5.23 20.87
N ALA A 25 -7.94 6.50 21.30
CA ALA A 25 -8.05 6.84 22.71
C ALA A 25 -9.35 6.28 23.34
N GLY A 26 -10.45 6.29 22.60
CA GLY A 26 -11.71 5.65 23.02
C GLY A 26 -11.56 4.15 23.26
N ILE A 27 -10.85 3.44 22.38
CA ILE A 27 -10.55 2.00 22.59
C ILE A 27 -9.65 1.80 23.80
N SER A 28 -8.64 2.65 24.00
CA SER A 28 -7.80 2.64 25.18
C SER A 28 -8.62 2.81 26.47
N TYR A 29 -9.59 3.74 26.46
CA TYR A 29 -10.50 3.98 27.58
C TYR A 29 -11.35 2.75 27.91
N VAL A 30 -11.99 2.16 26.89
CA VAL A 30 -12.83 0.95 27.05
C VAL A 30 -12.01 -0.26 27.48
N SER A 31 -10.72 -0.31 27.15
CA SER A 31 -9.79 -1.37 27.56
C SER A 31 -9.25 -1.19 28.99
N GLY A 32 -9.82 -0.29 29.79
CA GLY A 32 -9.45 -0.06 31.18
C GLY A 32 -8.48 1.10 31.37
N MET A 33 -8.51 2.11 30.52
CA MET A 33 -7.59 3.27 30.51
C MET A 33 -6.11 2.81 30.50
N ASP A 34 -5.74 2.08 29.46
CA ASP A 34 -4.37 1.62 29.31
C ASP A 34 -3.39 2.81 29.14
N SER A 35 -2.09 2.54 29.20
CA SER A 35 -1.03 3.58 29.19
C SER A 35 -1.02 4.43 27.92
N ALA A 36 -1.73 4.07 26.85
CA ALA A 36 -1.83 4.84 25.62
C ALA A 36 -2.93 5.92 25.65
N PHE A 37 -3.83 5.92 26.65
CA PHE A 37 -4.98 6.84 26.67
C PHE A 37 -4.54 8.32 26.59
N TYR A 38 -3.68 8.76 27.52
CA TYR A 38 -3.21 10.15 27.54
C TYR A 38 -2.35 10.52 26.33
N PRO A 39 -1.36 9.70 25.90
CA PRO A 39 -0.63 9.93 24.66
C PRO A 39 -1.52 10.13 23.44
N LEU A 40 -2.52 9.29 23.24
CA LEU A 40 -3.47 9.38 22.12
C LEU A 40 -4.37 10.59 22.20
N LEU A 41 -4.90 10.89 23.38
CA LEU A 41 -5.76 12.05 23.61
C LEU A 41 -5.00 13.35 23.36
N LEU A 42 -3.80 13.49 23.93
CA LEU A 42 -2.95 14.69 23.75
C LEU A 42 -2.54 14.85 22.28
N SER A 43 -2.14 13.77 21.62
CA SER A 43 -1.81 13.78 20.19
C SER A 43 -3.00 14.20 19.33
N SER A 44 -4.21 13.70 19.64
CA SER A 44 -5.45 14.07 18.96
C SER A 44 -5.73 15.56 19.10
N LEU A 45 -5.67 16.10 20.32
CA LEU A 45 -5.89 17.53 20.59
C LEU A 45 -4.87 18.40 19.87
N LEU A 46 -3.59 18.07 19.96
CA LEU A 46 -2.52 18.80 19.29
C LEU A 46 -2.70 18.80 17.76
N THR A 47 -2.98 17.64 17.19
CA THR A 47 -3.20 17.49 15.74
C THR A 47 -4.46 18.25 15.29
N ALA A 48 -5.54 18.20 16.09
CA ALA A 48 -6.77 18.94 15.82
C ALA A 48 -6.55 20.46 15.86
N LEU A 49 -5.81 20.98 16.85
CA LEU A 49 -5.47 22.40 16.95
C LEU A 49 -4.63 22.86 15.77
N LEU A 50 -3.59 22.11 15.41
CA LEU A 50 -2.75 22.42 14.25
C LEU A 50 -3.55 22.39 12.94
N GLY A 51 -4.49 21.47 12.79
CA GLY A 51 -5.36 21.36 11.62
C GLY A 51 -6.44 22.44 11.56
N ALA A 52 -7.00 22.83 12.72
CA ALA A 52 -8.02 23.87 12.78
C ALA A 52 -7.47 25.27 12.47
N PHE A 53 -6.23 25.56 12.82
CA PHE A 53 -5.61 26.85 12.60
C PHE A 53 -5.74 27.35 11.14
N PRO A 54 -5.27 26.64 10.10
CA PRO A 54 -5.44 27.10 8.74
C PRO A 54 -6.91 27.11 8.27
N LEU A 55 -7.79 26.32 8.87
CA LEU A 55 -9.22 26.34 8.53
C LEU A 55 -9.92 27.60 8.99
N ILE A 56 -9.46 28.20 10.11
CA ILE A 56 -10.03 29.44 10.69
C ILE A 56 -9.47 30.67 9.97
N PHE A 57 -8.16 30.70 9.71
CA PHE A 57 -7.48 31.92 9.25
C PHE A 57 -7.36 32.05 7.73
N VAL A 58 -7.56 30.96 6.97
CA VAL A 58 -7.48 30.99 5.50
C VAL A 58 -8.88 30.89 4.89
N GLU A 59 -9.21 31.79 3.97
CA GLU A 59 -10.49 31.79 3.28
C GLU A 59 -10.67 30.57 2.36
N ARG A 60 -11.92 30.14 2.22
CA ARG A 60 -12.27 29.01 1.34
C ARG A 60 -12.14 29.42 -0.12
N THR A 61 -11.32 28.71 -0.88
CA THR A 61 -11.13 28.93 -2.31
C THR A 61 -11.77 27.80 -3.12
N GLU A 62 -12.58 28.15 -4.11
CA GLU A 62 -13.26 27.16 -4.97
C GLU A 62 -12.38 26.63 -6.09
N GLN A 63 -11.32 27.34 -6.46
CA GLN A 63 -10.44 26.96 -7.55
C GLN A 63 -9.01 26.71 -7.04
N ILE A 64 -8.53 25.50 -7.22
CA ILE A 64 -7.16 25.06 -6.93
C ILE A 64 -6.44 24.86 -8.26
N THR A 65 -5.22 25.39 -8.39
CA THR A 65 -4.36 25.14 -9.54
C THR A 65 -3.76 23.71 -9.47
N ASN A 66 -3.32 23.16 -10.62
CA ASN A 66 -2.69 21.84 -10.66
C ASN A 66 -1.47 21.76 -9.72
N LYS A 67 -0.69 22.86 -9.62
CA LYS A 67 0.47 22.95 -8.71
C LYS A 67 0.06 22.88 -7.24
N GLU A 68 -0.99 23.62 -6.87
CA GLU A 68 -1.53 23.63 -5.50
C GLU A 68 -2.11 22.26 -5.14
N GLY A 69 -2.89 21.66 -6.05
CA GLY A 69 -3.43 20.31 -5.86
C GLY A 69 -2.35 19.25 -5.63
N PHE A 70 -1.29 19.32 -6.41
CA PHE A 70 -0.13 18.46 -6.26
C PHE A 70 0.57 18.64 -4.89
N CYS A 71 0.80 19.89 -4.47
CA CYS A 71 1.37 20.20 -3.16
C CYS A 71 0.46 19.76 -2.01
N VAL A 72 -0.86 19.85 -2.17
CA VAL A 72 -1.81 19.33 -1.18
C VAL A 72 -1.64 17.83 -1.01
N VAL A 73 -1.53 17.05 -2.10
CA VAL A 73 -1.34 15.59 -2.01
C VAL A 73 -0.06 15.26 -1.24
N VAL A 74 1.08 15.70 -1.76
CA VAL A 74 2.38 15.30 -1.18
C VAL A 74 2.55 15.89 0.22
N GLY A 75 2.14 17.15 0.43
CA GLY A 75 2.16 17.80 1.74
C GLY A 75 1.29 17.08 2.77
N SER A 76 0.09 16.61 2.38
CA SER A 76 -0.78 15.83 3.26
C SER A 76 -0.16 14.52 3.68
N TRP A 77 0.52 13.79 2.77
CA TRP A 77 1.24 12.57 3.11
C TRP A 77 2.38 12.82 4.11
N LEU A 78 3.21 13.82 3.86
CA LEU A 78 4.32 14.16 4.74
C LEU A 78 3.81 14.58 6.13
N VAL A 79 2.80 15.46 6.17
CA VAL A 79 2.19 15.92 7.43
C VAL A 79 1.51 14.76 8.16
N ALA A 80 0.80 13.87 7.46
CA ALA A 80 0.20 12.67 8.06
C ALA A 80 1.25 11.81 8.76
N CYS A 81 2.39 11.56 8.09
CA CYS A 81 3.50 10.81 8.69
C CYS A 81 4.08 11.53 9.90
N VAL A 82 4.25 12.86 9.86
CA VAL A 82 4.77 13.65 11.00
C VAL A 82 3.82 13.60 12.18
N VAL A 83 2.55 13.96 12.00
CA VAL A 83 1.58 13.97 13.12
C VAL A 83 1.32 12.55 13.64
N GLY A 84 1.41 11.56 12.76
CA GLY A 84 1.29 10.15 13.12
C GLY A 84 2.36 9.64 14.08
N THR A 85 3.50 10.34 14.20
CA THR A 85 4.54 10.00 15.19
C THR A 85 4.17 10.41 16.61
N PHE A 86 3.28 11.39 16.79
CA PHE A 86 2.99 11.97 18.10
C PHE A 86 2.55 10.94 19.15
N PRO A 87 1.59 10.04 18.88
CA PRO A 87 1.21 9.02 19.86
C PRO A 87 2.36 8.14 20.30
N TYR A 88 3.23 7.76 19.38
CA TYR A 88 4.40 6.92 19.64
C TYR A 88 5.44 7.65 20.49
N LEU A 89 5.78 8.90 20.12
CA LEU A 89 6.77 9.69 20.82
C LEU A 89 6.33 10.05 22.25
N ILE A 90 5.04 10.38 22.44
CA ILE A 90 4.51 10.74 23.76
C ILE A 90 4.40 9.50 24.65
N TRP A 91 4.07 8.32 24.07
CA TRP A 91 4.05 7.07 24.83
C TRP A 91 5.46 6.62 25.21
N GLY A 92 6.47 6.79 24.33
CA GLY A 92 7.87 6.46 24.60
C GLY A 92 8.20 4.98 24.36
N GLY A 93 8.88 4.34 25.31
CA GLY A 93 9.33 2.94 25.18
C GLY A 93 10.35 2.76 24.04
N GLU A 94 10.11 1.83 23.11
CA GLU A 94 10.99 1.56 21.95
C GLU A 94 10.94 2.66 20.86
N PHE A 95 10.04 3.64 20.99
CA PHE A 95 9.80 4.68 19.99
C PHE A 95 10.74 5.89 20.17
N SER A 96 12.03 5.74 19.83
CA SER A 96 12.88 6.89 19.52
C SER A 96 12.33 7.71 18.36
N LEU A 97 12.82 8.92 18.13
CA LEU A 97 12.36 9.77 17.02
C LEU A 97 12.43 9.03 15.66
N VAL A 98 13.51 8.32 15.39
CA VAL A 98 13.71 7.55 14.15
C VAL A 98 12.76 6.36 14.09
N ASN A 99 12.56 5.66 15.19
CA ASN A 99 11.67 4.51 15.26
C ASN A 99 10.20 4.92 15.13
N ALA A 100 9.78 5.98 15.80
CA ALA A 100 8.42 6.53 15.69
C ALA A 100 8.13 7.04 14.27
N TRP A 101 9.10 7.69 13.63
CA TRP A 101 9.00 8.09 12.23
C TRP A 101 8.84 6.89 11.30
N PHE A 102 9.69 5.87 11.45
CA PHE A 102 9.64 4.65 10.64
C PHE A 102 8.29 3.94 10.75
N GLU A 103 7.81 3.75 11.99
CA GLU A 103 6.52 3.08 12.26
C GLU A 103 5.34 3.88 11.68
N SER A 104 5.35 5.22 11.82
CA SER A 104 4.34 6.11 11.27
C SER A 104 4.33 6.09 9.73
N VAL A 105 5.51 6.20 9.11
CA VAL A 105 5.64 6.12 7.64
C VAL A 105 5.19 4.76 7.14
N SER A 106 5.66 3.68 7.76
CA SER A 106 5.25 2.31 7.41
C SER A 106 3.74 2.12 7.52
N GLY A 107 3.11 2.68 8.57
CA GLY A 107 1.66 2.66 8.72
C GLY A 107 0.95 3.39 7.58
N PHE A 108 1.19 4.69 7.44
CA PHE A 108 0.49 5.49 6.43
C PHE A 108 0.77 5.04 4.99
N THR A 109 1.99 4.64 4.66
CA THR A 109 2.32 4.09 3.32
C THR A 109 1.80 2.67 3.11
N THR A 110 1.14 2.08 4.11
CA THR A 110 0.63 0.70 4.09
C THR A 110 1.72 -0.34 3.81
N THR A 111 2.95 -0.07 4.26
CA THR A 111 4.08 -0.99 4.06
C THR A 111 4.05 -2.16 5.04
N GLY A 112 3.74 -1.89 6.32
CA GLY A 112 3.64 -2.94 7.33
C GLY A 112 4.95 -3.41 7.95
N SER A 113 6.10 -2.82 7.59
CA SER A 113 7.36 -3.03 8.28
C SER A 113 7.31 -2.43 9.69
N THR A 114 7.85 -3.11 10.69
CA THR A 114 7.81 -2.64 12.08
C THR A 114 9.20 -2.61 12.71
N ILE A 115 9.35 -1.72 13.71
CA ILE A 115 10.54 -1.67 14.57
C ILE A 115 10.31 -2.39 15.90
N LEU A 116 9.10 -2.90 16.13
CA LEU A 116 8.72 -3.48 17.43
C LEU A 116 9.20 -4.91 17.54
N ASN A 117 9.82 -5.22 18.65
CA ASN A 117 10.21 -6.59 19.01
C ASN A 117 9.02 -7.35 19.59
N ASP A 118 8.17 -6.66 20.36
CA ASP A 118 6.95 -7.25 20.94
C ASP A 118 5.74 -6.35 20.69
N VAL A 119 4.95 -6.73 19.67
CA VAL A 119 3.70 -6.06 19.32
C VAL A 119 2.59 -6.34 20.33
N GLU A 120 2.63 -7.51 21.00
CA GLU A 120 1.61 -7.93 21.96
C GLU A 120 1.71 -7.18 23.29
N ALA A 121 2.90 -6.66 23.62
CA ALA A 121 3.12 -5.80 24.79
C ALA A 121 2.53 -4.39 24.64
N LEU A 122 2.20 -3.96 23.39
CA LEU A 122 1.59 -2.64 23.19
C LEU A 122 0.18 -2.56 23.79
N PRO A 123 -0.18 -1.40 24.40
CA PRO A 123 -1.54 -1.15 24.84
C PRO A 123 -2.50 -1.17 23.64
N ARG A 124 -3.74 -1.66 23.87
CA ARG A 124 -4.74 -1.83 22.79
C ARG A 124 -5.05 -0.55 22.01
N GLY A 125 -5.06 0.60 22.69
CA GLY A 125 -5.25 1.89 22.03
C GLY A 125 -4.15 2.16 21.02
N LEU A 126 -2.89 1.89 21.34
CA LEU A 126 -1.76 2.11 20.44
C LEU A 126 -1.68 1.05 19.32
N GLN A 127 -2.05 -0.21 19.63
CA GLN A 127 -2.23 -1.22 18.58
C GLN A 127 -3.29 -0.76 17.58
N PHE A 128 -4.46 -0.32 18.02
CA PHE A 128 -5.51 0.16 17.11
C PHE A 128 -5.07 1.39 16.32
N TRP A 129 -4.26 2.28 16.91
CA TRP A 129 -3.68 3.40 16.19
C TRP A 129 -2.82 2.94 15.01
N ARG A 130 -1.99 1.91 15.17
CA ARG A 130 -1.21 1.32 14.08
C ARG A 130 -2.10 0.88 12.91
N PHE A 131 -3.20 0.17 13.18
CA PHE A 131 -4.16 -0.23 12.15
C PHE A 131 -4.93 0.95 11.56
N SER A 132 -5.22 1.96 12.36
CA SER A 132 -5.85 3.19 11.89
C SER A 132 -4.96 3.92 10.88
N THR A 133 -3.64 4.02 11.12
CA THR A 133 -2.72 4.64 10.17
C THR A 133 -2.71 3.90 8.83
N THR A 134 -2.68 2.55 8.85
CA THR A 134 -2.71 1.77 7.61
C THR A 134 -4.04 1.87 6.88
N TRP A 135 -5.15 1.84 7.62
CA TRP A 135 -6.48 1.94 7.01
C TRP A 135 -6.74 3.32 6.39
N VAL A 136 -6.34 4.38 7.07
CA VAL A 136 -6.36 5.76 6.54
C VAL A 136 -5.41 5.89 5.36
N GLY A 137 -4.20 5.32 5.44
CA GLY A 137 -3.22 5.30 4.37
C GLY A 137 -3.69 4.54 3.12
N GLY A 138 -4.32 3.37 3.29
CA GLY A 138 -4.94 2.62 2.19
C GLY A 138 -6.05 3.40 1.50
N MET A 139 -6.83 4.17 2.28
CA MET A 139 -7.86 5.07 1.79
C MET A 139 -7.29 6.39 1.23
N GLY A 140 -6.02 6.69 1.47
CA GLY A 140 -5.39 7.96 1.11
C GLY A 140 -5.54 8.32 -0.36
N VAL A 141 -5.39 7.36 -1.29
CA VAL A 141 -5.64 7.56 -2.73
C VAL A 141 -7.07 8.04 -2.97
N VAL A 142 -8.05 7.52 -2.24
CA VAL A 142 -9.47 7.89 -2.32
C VAL A 142 -9.70 9.29 -1.72
N MET A 143 -9.11 9.56 -0.56
CA MET A 143 -9.22 10.86 0.13
C MET A 143 -8.61 12.00 -0.69
N PHE A 144 -7.46 11.77 -1.32
CA PHE A 144 -6.83 12.76 -2.19
C PHE A 144 -7.63 13.01 -3.46
N ALA A 145 -8.22 11.98 -4.04
CA ALA A 145 -9.16 12.15 -5.14
C ALA A 145 -10.35 13.02 -4.72
N LEU A 146 -10.92 12.83 -3.52
CA LEU A 146 -12.02 13.64 -2.98
C LEU A 146 -11.65 15.12 -2.81
N LEU A 147 -10.44 15.40 -2.31
CA LEU A 147 -10.00 16.77 -2.01
C LEU A 147 -9.62 17.57 -3.26
N ILE A 148 -9.05 16.92 -4.27
CA ILE A 148 -8.44 17.58 -5.43
C ILE A 148 -9.37 17.61 -6.64
N LEU A 149 -10.11 16.54 -6.90
CA LEU A 149 -10.90 16.41 -8.13
C LEU A 149 -12.06 17.43 -8.26
N PRO A 150 -12.76 17.87 -7.20
CA PRO A 150 -13.77 18.94 -7.35
C PRO A 150 -13.19 20.27 -7.80
N SER A 151 -11.91 20.51 -7.52
CA SER A 151 -11.23 21.78 -7.80
C SER A 151 -10.55 21.85 -9.18
N LEU A 152 -10.25 20.70 -9.77
CA LEU A 152 -9.76 20.60 -11.13
C LEU A 152 -10.94 20.72 -12.10
N GLY A 153 -11.38 21.95 -12.39
CA GLY A 153 -12.50 22.22 -13.29
C GLY A 153 -12.54 21.33 -14.55
N ARG A 154 -13.70 21.21 -15.18
CA ARG A 154 -14.16 20.28 -16.24
C ARG A 154 -13.16 19.89 -17.36
N ASN A 155 -11.99 20.50 -17.49
CA ASN A 155 -11.15 20.40 -18.69
C ASN A 155 -9.78 19.75 -18.55
N LYS A 156 -9.31 19.30 -17.34
CA LYS A 156 -7.96 18.71 -17.22
C LYS A 156 -7.88 17.54 -16.23
N LEU A 157 -8.40 16.39 -16.66
CA LEU A 157 -8.22 15.09 -15.99
C LEU A 157 -6.85 14.43 -16.30
N THR A 158 -5.80 15.20 -16.54
CA THR A 158 -4.50 14.65 -16.99
C THR A 158 -3.71 13.95 -15.89
N LEU A 159 -3.78 14.39 -14.65
CA LEU A 159 -3.06 13.73 -13.52
C LEU A 159 -3.77 12.47 -12.99
N SER A 160 -5.09 12.45 -13.02
CA SER A 160 -5.90 11.28 -12.66
C SER A 160 -5.81 10.14 -13.69
N ASN A 161 -5.38 10.43 -14.90
CA ASN A 161 -5.28 9.44 -15.99
C ASN A 161 -4.13 8.43 -15.83
N VAL A 162 -3.16 8.69 -14.97
CA VAL A 162 -2.05 7.75 -14.73
C VAL A 162 -2.44 6.69 -13.69
N GLU A 163 -3.27 7.05 -12.71
CA GLU A 163 -3.74 6.11 -11.67
C GLU A 163 -5.08 5.44 -12.02
N LEU A 164 -5.99 6.16 -12.68
CA LEU A 164 -7.24 5.59 -13.17
C LEU A 164 -6.94 4.80 -14.44
N SER A 165 -7.01 3.48 -14.34
CA SER A 165 -6.87 2.59 -15.48
C SER A 165 -7.74 3.00 -16.65
N THR A 166 -7.32 2.64 -17.85
CA THR A 166 -8.01 2.84 -19.15
C THR A 166 -9.51 2.49 -19.14
N LEU A 167 -9.98 1.68 -18.20
CA LEU A 167 -11.39 1.38 -17.96
C LEU A 167 -12.23 2.61 -17.57
N ALA A 168 -11.62 3.63 -16.99
CA ALA A 168 -12.33 4.87 -16.65
C ALA A 168 -12.53 5.81 -17.86
N LYS A 169 -11.76 5.62 -18.95
CA LYS A 169 -11.88 6.46 -20.16
C LYS A 169 -13.11 6.17 -21.02
N ASP A 170 -13.62 4.93 -21.06
CA ASP A 170 -14.55 4.52 -22.12
C ASP A 170 -16.04 4.49 -21.78
N ASN A 171 -16.44 4.49 -20.49
CA ASN A 171 -17.86 4.35 -20.17
C ASN A 171 -18.37 5.12 -18.94
N TYR A 172 -17.52 5.88 -18.25
CA TYR A 172 -17.93 6.52 -17.01
C TYR A 172 -17.73 8.04 -17.03
N ARG A 173 -18.63 8.75 -17.68
CA ARG A 173 -18.94 10.16 -17.37
C ARG A 173 -19.59 10.29 -15.98
N TYR A 174 -19.08 9.57 -15.00
CA TYR A 174 -19.47 9.86 -13.63
C TYR A 174 -18.73 11.11 -13.15
N ARG A 175 -19.49 12.02 -12.51
CA ARG A 175 -18.86 13.10 -11.73
C ARG A 175 -17.85 12.44 -10.79
N THR A 176 -16.69 13.03 -10.64
CA THR A 176 -15.58 12.56 -9.79
C THR A 176 -16.03 12.11 -8.41
N GLN A 177 -17.01 12.80 -7.82
CA GLN A 177 -17.64 12.43 -6.55
C GLN A 177 -18.20 11.01 -6.53
N ILE A 178 -18.80 10.53 -7.66
CA ILE A 178 -19.34 9.17 -7.73
C ILE A 178 -18.23 8.13 -7.74
N ILE A 179 -17.12 8.39 -8.44
CA ILE A 179 -15.95 7.47 -8.44
C ILE A 179 -15.44 7.28 -7.03
N VAL A 180 -15.28 8.36 -6.30
CA VAL A 180 -14.80 8.33 -4.93
C VAL A 180 -15.77 7.62 -4.00
N GLN A 181 -17.08 7.87 -4.13
CA GLN A 181 -18.10 7.15 -3.36
C GLN A 181 -18.04 5.64 -3.64
N ILE A 182 -17.87 5.23 -4.91
CA ILE A 182 -17.71 3.83 -5.29
C ILE A 182 -16.49 3.22 -4.60
N LEU A 183 -15.34 3.89 -4.67
CA LEU A 183 -14.10 3.41 -4.04
C LEU A 183 -14.26 3.27 -2.54
N LEU A 184 -14.89 4.25 -1.87
CA LEU A 184 -15.12 4.24 -0.43
C LEU A 184 -16.08 3.11 -0.02
N VAL A 185 -17.20 2.94 -0.75
CA VAL A 185 -18.17 1.88 -0.47
C VAL A 185 -17.53 0.49 -0.61
N VAL A 186 -16.73 0.28 -1.65
CA VAL A 186 -16.01 -1.00 -1.84
C VAL A 186 -15.00 -1.22 -0.72
N TYR A 187 -14.21 -0.20 -0.35
CA TYR A 187 -13.19 -0.31 0.69
C TYR A 187 -13.78 -0.62 2.07
N VAL A 188 -14.79 0.14 2.49
CA VAL A 188 -15.50 -0.09 3.76
C VAL A 188 -16.24 -1.43 3.72
N GLY A 189 -16.90 -1.75 2.60
CA GLY A 189 -17.62 -3.01 2.42
C GLY A 189 -16.70 -4.23 2.54
N LEU A 190 -15.53 -4.20 1.89
CA LEU A 190 -14.51 -5.25 2.03
C LEU A 190 -14.03 -5.38 3.48
N THR A 191 -13.78 -4.26 4.17
CA THR A 191 -13.35 -4.28 5.58
C THR A 191 -14.42 -4.93 6.48
N VAL A 192 -15.68 -4.53 6.33
CA VAL A 192 -16.78 -5.10 7.13
C VAL A 192 -16.96 -6.58 6.86
N VAL A 193 -17.02 -6.98 5.58
CA VAL A 193 -17.18 -8.39 5.20
C VAL A 193 -16.02 -9.24 5.73
N SER A 194 -14.77 -8.78 5.55
CA SER A 194 -13.61 -9.49 6.07
C SER A 194 -13.62 -9.60 7.60
N THR A 195 -14.01 -8.54 8.32
CA THR A 195 -14.15 -8.57 9.79
C THR A 195 -15.15 -9.63 10.23
N LEU A 196 -16.33 -9.67 9.61
CA LEU A 196 -17.36 -10.65 9.95
C LEU A 196 -16.93 -12.09 9.66
N LEU A 197 -16.28 -12.33 8.51
CA LEU A 197 -15.79 -13.65 8.14
C LEU A 197 -14.67 -14.12 9.09
N LEU A 198 -13.73 -13.26 9.46
CA LEU A 198 -12.67 -13.59 10.43
C LEU A 198 -13.24 -13.85 11.82
N LYS A 199 -14.25 -13.10 12.23
CA LYS A 199 -14.97 -13.35 13.49
C LYS A 199 -15.66 -14.71 13.48
N MET A 200 -16.31 -15.07 12.38
CA MET A 200 -16.94 -16.40 12.22
C MET A 200 -15.91 -17.53 12.19
N ALA A 201 -14.68 -17.26 11.71
CA ALA A 201 -13.57 -18.21 11.72
C ALA A 201 -12.91 -18.40 13.10
N GLY A 202 -13.38 -17.71 14.15
CA GLY A 202 -12.95 -17.89 15.54
C GLY A 202 -12.00 -16.84 16.09
N MET A 203 -11.65 -15.79 15.33
CA MET A 203 -10.93 -14.64 15.88
C MET A 203 -11.80 -13.85 16.88
N ASN A 204 -11.19 -13.17 17.85
CA ASN A 204 -11.90 -12.20 18.68
C ASN A 204 -12.25 -10.94 17.85
N TRP A 205 -13.16 -10.09 18.33
CA TRP A 205 -13.61 -8.90 17.61
C TRP A 205 -12.49 -7.91 17.30
N PHE A 206 -11.58 -7.69 18.24
CA PHE A 206 -10.47 -6.77 18.07
C PHE A 206 -9.50 -7.24 16.99
N ASP A 207 -9.05 -8.50 17.08
CA ASP A 207 -8.15 -9.08 16.08
C ASP A 207 -8.82 -9.17 14.70
N SER A 208 -10.12 -9.55 14.63
CA SER A 208 -10.86 -9.60 13.37
C SER A 208 -10.91 -8.24 12.67
N LEU A 209 -11.23 -7.17 13.41
CA LEU A 209 -11.28 -5.82 12.86
C LEU A 209 -9.90 -5.34 12.42
N CYS A 210 -8.89 -5.51 13.26
CA CYS A 210 -7.51 -5.09 12.98
C CYS A 210 -6.93 -5.81 11.75
N HIS A 211 -7.07 -7.13 11.66
CA HIS A 211 -6.58 -7.88 10.50
C HIS A 211 -7.39 -7.58 9.22
N ALA A 212 -8.69 -7.35 9.32
CA ALA A 212 -9.49 -6.92 8.18
C ALA A 212 -9.08 -5.53 7.67
N MET A 213 -8.84 -4.56 8.57
CA MET A 213 -8.32 -3.24 8.22
C MET A 213 -6.96 -3.36 7.51
N SER A 214 -6.06 -4.18 8.04
CA SER A 214 -4.73 -4.43 7.49
C SER A 214 -4.80 -5.14 6.13
N ALA A 215 -5.61 -6.19 5.98
CA ALA A 215 -5.79 -6.92 4.72
C ALA A 215 -6.37 -6.04 3.61
N CYS A 216 -7.40 -5.24 3.91
CA CYS A 216 -8.03 -4.35 2.94
C CYS A 216 -7.14 -3.17 2.56
N ALA A 217 -6.34 -2.66 3.51
CA ALA A 217 -5.32 -1.64 3.25
C ALA A 217 -4.07 -2.20 2.56
N THR A 218 -3.93 -3.53 2.50
CA THR A 218 -2.75 -4.23 1.99
C THR A 218 -1.47 -3.82 2.73
N SER A 219 -1.47 -3.91 4.09
CA SER A 219 -0.37 -3.36 4.91
C SER A 219 0.41 -4.38 5.74
N GLY A 220 -0.20 -5.50 6.17
CA GLY A 220 0.49 -6.58 6.89
C GLY A 220 0.71 -6.40 8.38
N PHE A 221 0.38 -5.27 8.98
CA PHE A 221 0.42 -5.16 10.44
C PHE A 221 -0.49 -6.21 11.09
N SER A 222 0.02 -6.86 12.13
CA SER A 222 -0.70 -7.84 12.94
C SER A 222 -0.75 -7.40 14.40
N THR A 223 -1.72 -7.92 15.15
CA THR A 223 -1.79 -7.81 16.62
C THR A 223 -0.91 -8.84 17.32
N LYS A 224 -0.27 -9.73 16.54
CA LYS A 224 0.53 -10.86 17.02
C LYS A 224 1.95 -10.80 16.49
N ASN A 225 2.91 -11.18 17.35
CA ASN A 225 4.33 -11.22 16.96
C ASN A 225 4.58 -12.20 15.81
N ALA A 226 3.94 -13.37 15.86
CA ALA A 226 4.03 -14.37 14.79
C ALA A 226 3.06 -14.10 13.62
N SER A 227 2.58 -12.87 13.44
CA SER A 227 1.64 -12.50 12.37
C SER A 227 0.43 -13.47 12.33
N VAL A 228 -0.04 -13.87 11.16
CA VAL A 228 -1.17 -14.80 10.98
C VAL A 228 -0.82 -16.23 11.39
N ALA A 229 0.46 -16.60 11.41
CA ALA A 229 0.90 -17.91 11.90
C ALA A 229 0.42 -18.22 13.32
N TYR A 230 0.24 -17.20 14.16
CA TYR A 230 -0.29 -17.34 15.53
C TYR A 230 -1.62 -18.10 15.58
N PHE A 231 -2.52 -17.85 14.66
CA PHE A 231 -3.86 -18.44 14.66
C PHE A 231 -3.86 -19.90 14.19
N ASN A 232 -2.88 -20.31 13.41
CA ASN A 232 -2.72 -21.67 12.84
C ASN A 232 -4.04 -22.31 12.37
N SER A 233 -4.88 -21.54 11.69
CA SER A 233 -6.19 -21.93 11.21
C SER A 233 -6.29 -21.87 9.69
N PRO A 234 -6.48 -23.00 8.99
CA PRO A 234 -6.66 -23.02 7.53
C PRO A 234 -7.85 -22.15 7.07
N MET A 235 -8.88 -22.01 7.90
CA MET A 235 -10.04 -21.19 7.57
C MET A 235 -9.70 -19.71 7.59
N ILE A 236 -8.96 -19.26 8.62
CA ILE A 236 -8.47 -17.86 8.72
C ILE A 236 -7.56 -17.53 7.55
N ASP A 237 -6.60 -18.42 7.23
CA ASP A 237 -5.68 -18.23 6.11
C ASP A 237 -6.43 -18.11 4.78
N THR A 238 -7.42 -18.97 4.55
CA THR A 238 -8.24 -18.93 3.33
C THR A 238 -9.01 -17.62 3.21
N ILE A 239 -9.64 -17.16 4.29
CA ILE A 239 -10.38 -15.88 4.31
C ILE A 239 -9.43 -14.72 4.01
N LEU A 240 -8.24 -14.71 4.61
CA LEU A 240 -7.24 -13.68 4.36
C LEU A 240 -6.69 -13.73 2.94
N ILE A 241 -6.46 -14.91 2.35
CA ILE A 241 -6.08 -15.06 0.93
C ILE A 241 -7.13 -14.36 0.03
N PHE A 242 -8.42 -14.63 0.26
CA PHE A 242 -9.49 -14.01 -0.53
C PHE A 242 -9.60 -12.50 -0.26
N ALA A 243 -9.45 -12.04 0.99
CA ALA A 243 -9.47 -10.62 1.33
C ALA A 243 -8.32 -9.87 0.64
N MET A 244 -7.09 -10.38 0.76
CA MET A 244 -5.89 -9.82 0.11
C MET A 244 -6.00 -9.84 -1.41
N ALA A 245 -6.39 -10.97 -2.02
CA ALA A 245 -6.54 -11.08 -3.46
C ALA A 245 -7.59 -10.11 -4.00
N THR A 246 -8.72 -9.92 -3.31
CA THR A 246 -9.75 -8.96 -3.71
C THR A 246 -9.32 -7.51 -3.50
N ALA A 247 -8.61 -7.19 -2.40
CA ALA A 247 -8.04 -5.85 -2.17
C ALA A 247 -6.99 -5.47 -3.24
N GLY A 248 -6.32 -6.45 -3.85
CA GLY A 248 -5.39 -6.28 -4.98
C GLY A 248 -6.07 -6.05 -6.34
N ILE A 249 -7.39 -6.18 -6.46
CA ILE A 249 -8.13 -5.92 -7.70
C ILE A 249 -8.55 -4.44 -7.76
N HIS A 250 -8.67 -3.90 -8.97
CA HIS A 250 -9.19 -2.56 -9.18
C HIS A 250 -10.61 -2.40 -8.59
N PHE A 251 -10.80 -1.50 -7.64
CA PHE A 251 -12.05 -1.35 -6.89
C PHE A 251 -13.27 -1.02 -7.77
N GLY A 252 -13.07 -0.26 -8.85
CA GLY A 252 -14.12 0.00 -9.84
C GLY A 252 -14.63 -1.26 -10.54
N LEU A 253 -13.75 -2.28 -10.75
CA LEU A 253 -14.16 -3.57 -11.31
C LEU A 253 -14.92 -4.41 -10.29
N ILE A 254 -14.56 -4.36 -9.01
CA ILE A 254 -15.31 -5.02 -7.93
C ILE A 254 -16.73 -4.47 -7.90
N TYR A 255 -16.88 -3.15 -7.87
CA TYR A 255 -18.19 -2.50 -7.92
C TYR A 255 -18.99 -2.88 -9.17
N ALA A 256 -18.36 -2.84 -10.34
CA ALA A 256 -18.99 -3.19 -11.60
C ALA A 256 -19.46 -4.65 -11.62
N THR A 257 -18.73 -5.56 -10.99
CA THR A 257 -19.11 -6.98 -10.87
C THR A 257 -20.32 -7.16 -9.97
N VAL A 258 -20.31 -6.53 -8.79
CA VAL A 258 -21.42 -6.59 -7.83
C VAL A 258 -22.69 -5.97 -8.42
N THR A 259 -22.57 -4.91 -9.21
CA THR A 259 -23.71 -4.23 -9.87
C THR A 259 -24.13 -4.84 -11.21
N GLY A 260 -23.54 -5.99 -11.59
CA GLY A 260 -23.93 -6.73 -12.83
C GLY A 260 -23.56 -6.04 -14.14
N LYS A 261 -22.57 -5.12 -14.14
CA LYS A 261 -22.16 -4.42 -15.36
C LYS A 261 -21.32 -5.32 -16.28
N ARG A 262 -21.31 -5.01 -17.60
CA ARG A 262 -20.54 -5.78 -18.60
C ARG A 262 -19.03 -5.74 -18.38
N SER A 263 -18.49 -4.61 -17.92
CA SER A 263 -17.09 -4.48 -17.51
C SER A 263 -16.95 -5.05 -16.10
N ASN A 264 -16.44 -6.26 -15.95
CA ASN A 264 -16.34 -6.98 -14.68
C ASN A 264 -14.94 -7.62 -14.51
N ILE A 265 -14.66 -8.13 -13.30
CA ILE A 265 -13.40 -8.76 -12.92
C ILE A 265 -12.96 -9.83 -13.93
N PHE A 266 -13.87 -10.67 -14.41
CA PHE A 266 -13.55 -11.82 -15.28
C PHE A 266 -13.25 -11.42 -16.74
N ARG A 267 -13.67 -10.25 -17.19
CA ARG A 267 -13.44 -9.77 -18.56
C ARG A 267 -12.18 -8.92 -18.70
N SER A 268 -11.71 -8.30 -17.61
CA SER A 268 -10.47 -7.53 -17.64
C SER A 268 -9.26 -8.41 -17.92
N GLU A 269 -8.46 -8.04 -18.90
CA GLU A 269 -7.23 -8.71 -19.25
C GLU A 269 -6.21 -8.61 -18.10
N VAL A 270 -6.10 -7.44 -17.48
CA VAL A 270 -5.18 -7.19 -16.37
C VAL A 270 -5.52 -8.09 -15.18
N THR A 271 -6.80 -8.18 -14.81
CA THR A 271 -7.23 -9.01 -13.69
C THR A 271 -6.99 -10.50 -13.96
N ARG A 272 -7.20 -10.97 -15.20
CA ARG A 272 -6.88 -12.36 -15.56
C ARG A 272 -5.39 -12.66 -15.44
N TRP A 273 -4.51 -11.74 -15.88
CA TRP A 273 -3.07 -11.88 -15.69
C TRP A 273 -2.70 -11.90 -14.22
N TYR A 274 -3.29 -11.02 -13.40
CA TYR A 274 -3.06 -10.97 -11.96
C TYR A 274 -3.48 -12.27 -11.27
N LEU A 275 -4.71 -12.74 -11.47
CA LEU A 275 -5.20 -13.99 -10.87
C LEU A 275 -4.41 -15.22 -11.36
N GLY A 276 -4.05 -15.23 -12.66
CA GLY A 276 -3.18 -16.27 -13.22
C GLY A 276 -1.81 -16.28 -12.58
N MET A 277 -1.21 -15.12 -12.33
CA MET A 277 0.07 -14.98 -11.64
C MET A 277 -0.02 -15.46 -10.18
N LEU A 278 -1.07 -15.09 -9.44
CA LEU A 278 -1.28 -15.56 -8.07
C LEU A 278 -1.36 -17.08 -7.99
N PHE A 279 -2.14 -17.69 -8.88
CA PHE A 279 -2.31 -19.14 -8.88
C PHE A 279 -1.04 -19.86 -9.34
N ALA A 280 -0.44 -19.44 -10.46
CA ALA A 280 0.76 -20.09 -11.01
C ALA A 280 1.96 -19.94 -10.08
N GLY A 281 2.21 -18.74 -9.55
CA GLY A 281 3.32 -18.51 -8.62
C GLY A 281 3.14 -19.25 -7.29
N GLY A 282 1.93 -19.25 -6.73
CA GLY A 282 1.60 -20.01 -5.53
C GLY A 282 1.81 -21.53 -5.74
N LEU A 283 1.40 -22.06 -6.91
CA LEU A 283 1.60 -23.46 -7.25
C LEU A 283 3.10 -23.80 -7.43
N LEU A 284 3.86 -22.94 -8.11
CA LEU A 284 5.31 -23.15 -8.30
C LEU A 284 6.06 -23.16 -6.96
N ILE A 285 5.73 -22.24 -6.04
CA ILE A 285 6.28 -22.26 -4.69
C ILE A 285 5.90 -23.55 -3.97
N THR A 286 4.63 -23.95 -4.03
CA THR A 286 4.13 -25.19 -3.42
C THR A 286 4.93 -26.40 -3.87
N VAL A 287 5.11 -26.55 -5.19
CA VAL A 287 5.87 -27.67 -5.76
C VAL A 287 7.33 -27.64 -5.29
N SER A 288 7.94 -26.45 -5.25
CA SER A 288 9.32 -26.30 -4.78
C SER A 288 9.50 -26.68 -3.31
N LEU A 289 8.55 -26.26 -2.45
CA LEU A 289 8.60 -26.55 -1.01
C LEU A 289 8.33 -28.04 -0.71
N TYR A 290 7.39 -28.65 -1.44
CA TYR A 290 7.09 -30.06 -1.32
C TYR A 290 8.22 -30.95 -1.83
N ALA A 291 8.83 -30.61 -2.98
CA ALA A 291 9.96 -31.35 -3.56
C ALA A 291 11.25 -31.24 -2.72
N ALA A 292 11.37 -30.21 -1.91
CA ALA A 292 12.49 -30.01 -0.98
C ALA A 292 12.22 -30.57 0.43
N ASP A 293 11.13 -31.33 0.62
CA ASP A 293 10.69 -31.90 1.91
C ASP A 293 10.58 -30.90 3.07
N ILE A 294 10.38 -29.59 2.78
CA ILE A 294 10.19 -28.57 3.81
C ILE A 294 8.85 -28.79 4.53
N TYR A 295 7.84 -29.22 3.79
CA TYR A 295 6.54 -29.61 4.35
C TYR A 295 6.24 -31.08 3.99
N PRO A 296 5.86 -31.93 4.99
CA PRO A 296 5.63 -33.34 4.77
C PRO A 296 4.37 -33.64 3.95
N ALA A 297 3.40 -32.71 3.93
CA ALA A 297 2.15 -32.86 3.18
C ALA A 297 2.03 -31.77 2.10
N PHE A 298 1.61 -32.17 0.88
CA PHE A 298 1.35 -31.23 -0.21
C PHE A 298 0.32 -30.15 0.17
N THR A 299 -0.70 -30.49 0.96
CA THR A 299 -1.72 -29.55 1.44
C THR A 299 -1.13 -28.46 2.33
N SER A 300 -0.17 -28.80 3.20
CA SER A 300 0.56 -27.82 4.02
C SER A 300 1.44 -26.91 3.17
N ALA A 301 2.20 -27.49 2.24
CA ALA A 301 3.01 -26.72 1.30
C ALA A 301 2.14 -25.77 0.46
N PHE A 302 0.96 -26.23 0.00
CA PHE A 302 0.01 -25.40 -0.75
C PHE A 302 -0.56 -24.27 0.08
N ARG A 303 -0.97 -24.55 1.32
CA ARG A 303 -1.51 -23.55 2.25
C ARG A 303 -0.53 -22.39 2.46
N HIS A 304 0.70 -22.70 2.88
CA HIS A 304 1.72 -21.69 3.19
C HIS A 304 2.31 -21.05 1.93
N GLY A 305 2.57 -21.84 0.89
CA GLY A 305 3.12 -21.34 -0.37
C GLY A 305 2.18 -20.35 -1.08
N LEU A 306 0.89 -20.71 -1.20
CA LEU A 306 -0.11 -19.83 -1.79
C LEU A 306 -0.34 -18.59 -0.93
N PHE A 307 -0.44 -18.72 0.41
CA PHE A 307 -0.65 -17.62 1.31
C PHE A 307 0.47 -16.58 1.20
N GLN A 308 1.74 -17.02 1.32
CA GLN A 308 2.88 -16.11 1.24
C GLN A 308 2.99 -15.43 -0.12
N PHE A 309 2.77 -16.16 -1.22
CA PHE A 309 2.83 -15.57 -2.55
C PHE A 309 1.72 -14.54 -2.76
N VAL A 310 0.47 -14.85 -2.35
CA VAL A 310 -0.64 -13.89 -2.40
C VAL A 310 -0.33 -12.68 -1.52
N SER A 311 0.13 -12.89 -0.29
CA SER A 311 0.48 -11.83 0.65
C SER A 311 1.49 -10.85 0.07
N VAL A 312 2.54 -11.36 -0.56
CA VAL A 312 3.61 -10.56 -1.15
C VAL A 312 3.15 -9.84 -2.42
N VAL A 313 2.48 -10.52 -3.36
CA VAL A 313 2.01 -9.92 -4.62
C VAL A 313 0.94 -8.86 -4.36
N THR A 314 0.11 -9.05 -3.36
CA THR A 314 -0.89 -8.03 -2.96
C THR A 314 -0.31 -6.90 -2.14
N THR A 315 1.00 -6.93 -1.86
CA THR A 315 1.71 -6.00 -0.97
C THR A 315 1.14 -5.95 0.45
N THR A 316 0.50 -7.04 0.89
CA THR A 316 -0.07 -7.09 2.23
C THR A 316 1.01 -7.39 3.28
N GLY A 317 1.89 -8.37 3.05
CA GLY A 317 2.99 -8.68 3.97
C GLY A 317 2.63 -9.52 5.19
N PHE A 318 1.44 -10.11 5.29
CA PHE A 318 1.14 -11.13 6.31
C PHE A 318 1.97 -12.39 6.13
N ALA A 319 2.31 -13.04 7.26
CA ALA A 319 3.09 -14.26 7.26
C ALA A 319 2.38 -15.41 8.00
N THR A 320 2.42 -16.61 7.40
CA THR A 320 1.99 -17.87 8.02
C THR A 320 3.17 -18.82 8.28
N ALA A 321 4.35 -18.47 7.79
CA ALA A 321 5.59 -19.23 7.96
C ALA A 321 6.80 -18.32 7.75
N ASP A 322 7.95 -18.74 8.29
CA ASP A 322 9.22 -18.06 8.04
C ASP A 322 9.76 -18.41 6.65
N SER A 323 9.65 -17.44 5.74
CA SER A 323 10.12 -17.58 4.35
C SER A 323 11.64 -17.55 4.19
N ASN A 324 12.41 -17.14 5.22
CA ASN A 324 13.86 -17.19 5.21
C ASN A 324 14.39 -18.64 5.11
N GLN A 325 13.60 -19.62 5.59
CA GLN A 325 13.96 -21.04 5.59
C GLN A 325 13.55 -21.76 4.29
N TRP A 326 12.96 -21.06 3.33
CA TRP A 326 12.47 -21.66 2.10
C TRP A 326 13.55 -21.83 1.05
N THR A 327 13.24 -22.58 0.00
CA THR A 327 14.17 -22.79 -1.12
C THR A 327 14.52 -21.48 -1.81
N SER A 328 15.74 -21.36 -2.32
CA SER A 328 16.17 -20.18 -3.08
C SER A 328 15.24 -19.87 -4.26
N PHE A 329 14.65 -20.89 -4.86
CA PHE A 329 13.66 -20.72 -5.94
C PHE A 329 12.38 -20.05 -5.43
N ALA A 330 11.85 -20.48 -4.28
CA ALA A 330 10.69 -19.83 -3.66
C ALA A 330 10.99 -18.39 -3.28
N VAL A 331 12.16 -18.10 -2.71
CA VAL A 331 12.62 -16.76 -2.36
C VAL A 331 12.67 -15.85 -3.59
N ILE A 332 13.24 -16.30 -4.71
CA ILE A 332 13.29 -15.53 -5.97
C ILE A 332 11.88 -15.22 -6.48
N LEU A 333 10.95 -16.18 -6.42
CA LEU A 333 9.56 -15.95 -6.83
C LEU A 333 8.85 -14.93 -5.93
N LEU A 334 9.11 -14.97 -4.61
CA LEU A 334 8.58 -13.98 -3.67
C LEU A 334 9.15 -12.58 -3.94
N ILE A 335 10.45 -12.45 -4.19
CA ILE A 335 11.07 -11.19 -4.59
C ILE A 335 10.47 -10.66 -5.90
N PHE A 336 10.28 -11.53 -6.89
CA PHE A 336 9.61 -11.14 -8.14
C PHE A 336 8.18 -10.65 -7.89
N GLY A 337 7.42 -11.36 -7.04
CA GLY A 337 6.09 -10.95 -6.61
C GLY A 337 6.08 -9.58 -5.92
N SER A 338 7.06 -9.29 -5.06
CA SER A 338 7.24 -8.00 -4.36
C SER A 338 7.52 -6.83 -5.31
N ILE A 339 8.16 -7.09 -6.46
CA ILE A 339 8.46 -6.07 -7.48
C ILE A 339 7.24 -5.80 -8.36
N VAL A 340 6.55 -6.86 -8.82
CA VAL A 340 5.44 -6.75 -9.80
C VAL A 340 4.17 -6.22 -9.16
N CYS A 341 3.77 -6.82 -8.06
CA CYS A 341 2.59 -6.48 -7.27
C CYS A 341 1.23 -6.56 -8.01
N ALA A 342 0.15 -6.08 -7.36
CA ALA A 342 -1.23 -6.24 -7.79
C ALA A 342 -1.68 -5.23 -8.88
N CYS A 343 -2.99 -5.11 -9.11
CA CYS A 343 -3.55 -4.27 -10.17
C CYS A 343 -3.50 -2.78 -9.82
N ALA A 344 -3.39 -1.91 -10.83
CA ALA A 344 -3.62 -0.48 -10.65
C ALA A 344 -5.07 -0.21 -10.22
N GLY A 345 -5.26 0.83 -9.38
CA GLY A 345 -6.58 1.17 -8.83
C GLY A 345 -7.03 0.26 -7.68
N SER A 346 -6.09 -0.51 -7.09
CA SER A 346 -6.18 -1.19 -5.80
C SER A 346 -5.40 -0.42 -4.74
N THR A 347 -5.40 -0.91 -3.50
CA THR A 347 -4.60 -0.36 -2.39
C THR A 347 -3.11 -0.74 -2.47
N ALA A 348 -2.74 -1.71 -3.29
CA ALA A 348 -1.38 -2.24 -3.42
C ALA A 348 -0.38 -1.23 -4.00
N GLY A 349 0.88 -1.37 -3.59
CA GLY A 349 2.05 -0.63 -4.10
C GLY A 349 2.70 -1.26 -5.34
N GLY A 350 4.00 -1.08 -5.50
CA GLY A 350 4.87 -1.69 -6.52
C GLY A 350 4.68 -1.21 -7.95
N ILE A 351 5.27 -1.94 -8.91
CA ILE A 351 5.18 -1.60 -10.36
C ILE A 351 3.75 -1.69 -10.88
N LYS A 352 2.94 -2.58 -10.33
CA LYS A 352 1.55 -2.94 -10.71
C LYS A 352 1.46 -3.79 -11.99
N THR A 353 0.61 -4.81 -11.94
CA THR A 353 0.45 -5.82 -13.01
C THR A 353 0.13 -5.21 -14.38
N ASN A 354 -0.64 -4.12 -14.45
CA ASN A 354 -0.96 -3.45 -15.71
C ASN A 354 0.29 -2.91 -16.44
N ARG A 355 1.26 -2.35 -15.71
CA ARG A 355 2.52 -1.86 -16.28
C ARG A 355 3.38 -3.02 -16.78
N LEU A 356 3.42 -4.15 -16.06
CA LEU A 356 4.10 -5.37 -16.53
C LEU A 356 3.48 -5.89 -17.82
N VAL A 357 2.15 -6.00 -17.89
CA VAL A 357 1.44 -6.47 -19.10
C VAL A 357 1.72 -5.54 -20.29
N LEU A 358 1.72 -4.23 -20.08
CA LEU A 358 2.08 -3.25 -21.11
C LEU A 358 3.54 -3.42 -21.56
N ALA A 359 4.49 -3.57 -20.64
CA ALA A 359 5.90 -3.79 -20.98
C ALA A 359 6.09 -5.06 -21.81
N MET A 360 5.43 -6.17 -21.45
CA MET A 360 5.46 -7.41 -22.25
C MET A 360 4.86 -7.21 -23.65
N LYS A 361 3.75 -6.48 -23.76
CA LYS A 361 3.14 -6.15 -25.06
C LYS A 361 4.05 -5.27 -25.91
N MET A 362 4.71 -4.27 -25.30
CA MET A 362 5.69 -3.42 -25.98
C MET A 362 6.86 -4.23 -26.53
N MET A 363 7.43 -5.13 -25.71
CA MET A 363 8.50 -6.02 -26.14
C MET A 363 8.07 -6.90 -27.32
N ARG A 364 6.91 -7.55 -27.23
CA ARG A 364 6.36 -8.35 -28.34
C ARG A 364 6.13 -7.50 -29.61
N THR A 365 5.65 -6.28 -29.46
CA THR A 365 5.41 -5.36 -30.58
C THR A 365 6.73 -4.99 -31.24
N ARG A 366 7.77 -4.69 -30.46
CA ARG A 366 9.11 -4.40 -31.00
C ARG A 366 9.73 -5.58 -31.76
N LEU A 367 9.61 -6.80 -31.22
CA LEU A 367 10.07 -8.00 -31.92
C LEU A 367 9.34 -8.20 -33.28
N ARG A 368 8.01 -7.97 -33.31
CA ARG A 368 7.24 -8.04 -34.56
C ARG A 368 7.62 -6.94 -35.56
N GLN A 369 7.90 -5.73 -35.09
CA GLN A 369 8.35 -4.64 -35.95
C GLN A 369 9.72 -4.88 -36.56
N GLN A 370 10.62 -5.62 -35.87
CA GLN A 370 11.89 -6.05 -36.48
C GLN A 370 11.70 -7.02 -37.66
N GLN A 371 10.67 -7.88 -37.58
CA GLN A 371 10.34 -8.81 -38.65
C GLN A 371 9.54 -8.14 -39.79
N HIS A 372 8.69 -7.14 -39.43
CA HIS A 372 7.82 -6.41 -40.36
C HIS A 372 7.96 -4.90 -40.11
N PRO A 373 9.01 -4.23 -40.62
CA PRO A 373 9.33 -2.82 -40.27
C PRO A 373 8.20 -1.82 -40.61
N ASN A 374 7.40 -2.10 -41.63
CA ASN A 374 6.32 -1.23 -42.08
C ASN A 374 4.97 -1.50 -41.37
N ALA A 375 4.92 -2.46 -40.45
CA ALA A 375 3.68 -2.80 -39.75
C ALA A 375 3.32 -1.76 -38.68
N ILE A 376 2.15 -1.16 -38.79
CA ILE A 376 1.58 -0.27 -37.77
C ILE A 376 0.87 -1.14 -36.73
N ILE A 377 1.54 -1.44 -35.63
CA ILE A 377 1.01 -2.27 -34.55
C ILE A 377 0.60 -1.37 -33.39
N ARG A 378 -0.69 -1.29 -33.10
CA ARG A 378 -1.25 -0.55 -31.96
C ARG A 378 -1.38 -1.44 -30.74
N ILE A 379 -0.80 -1.02 -29.61
CA ILE A 379 -0.89 -1.73 -28.33
C ILE A 379 -2.25 -1.44 -27.69
N ARG A 380 -2.97 -2.50 -27.30
CA ARG A 380 -4.26 -2.41 -26.61
C ARG A 380 -4.16 -3.05 -25.24
N LEU A 381 -4.84 -2.44 -24.25
CA LEU A 381 -5.04 -3.00 -22.92
C LEU A 381 -6.54 -2.91 -22.60
N ASP A 382 -7.15 -4.01 -22.21
CA ASP A 382 -8.62 -4.11 -22.00
C ASP A 382 -9.44 -3.55 -23.19
N GLY A 383 -8.97 -3.76 -24.43
CA GLY A 383 -9.62 -3.27 -25.66
C GLY A 383 -9.27 -1.83 -26.05
N VAL A 384 -8.70 -1.04 -25.15
CA VAL A 384 -8.36 0.38 -25.37
C VAL A 384 -6.95 0.54 -25.94
N ILE A 385 -6.82 1.33 -27.01
CA ILE A 385 -5.53 1.66 -27.62
C ILE A 385 -4.76 2.58 -26.68
N GLN A 386 -3.50 2.23 -26.41
CA GLN A 386 -2.62 3.02 -25.56
C GLN A 386 -1.85 4.05 -26.38
N GLU A 387 -1.79 5.27 -25.87
CA GLU A 387 -1.01 6.37 -26.47
C GLU A 387 0.49 6.12 -26.28
N THR A 388 1.30 6.55 -27.23
CA THR A 388 2.75 6.34 -27.21
C THR A 388 3.40 7.01 -26.00
N GLU A 389 2.93 8.18 -25.59
CA GLU A 389 3.42 8.91 -24.41
C GLU A 389 3.16 8.14 -23.11
N ALA A 390 1.98 7.52 -22.98
CA ALA A 390 1.66 6.67 -21.84
C ALA A 390 2.57 5.43 -21.77
N LEU A 391 2.88 4.83 -22.93
CA LEU A 391 3.80 3.69 -23.01
C LEU A 391 5.22 4.07 -22.60
N HIS A 392 5.72 5.22 -23.06
CA HIS A 392 7.04 5.74 -22.65
C HIS A 392 7.08 6.01 -21.13
N SER A 393 6.03 6.62 -20.57
CA SER A 393 5.93 6.88 -19.13
C SER A 393 6.00 5.59 -18.30
N VAL A 394 5.36 4.51 -18.77
CA VAL A 394 5.44 3.18 -18.12
C VAL A 394 6.87 2.65 -18.10
N MET A 395 7.59 2.74 -19.23
CA MET A 395 8.97 2.25 -19.30
C MET A 395 9.92 3.08 -18.41
N ILE A 396 9.78 4.41 -18.43
CA ILE A 396 10.59 5.29 -17.58
C ILE A 396 10.31 4.99 -16.08
N PHE A 397 9.03 4.74 -15.72
CA PHE A 397 8.68 4.36 -14.36
C PHE A 397 9.36 3.06 -13.93
N ILE A 398 9.31 2.01 -14.76
CA ILE A 398 9.94 0.71 -14.44
C ILE A 398 11.45 0.87 -14.26
N VAL A 399 12.12 1.62 -15.15
CA VAL A 399 13.57 1.88 -15.03
C VAL A 399 13.88 2.66 -13.76
N ALA A 400 13.14 3.74 -13.46
CA ALA A 400 13.33 4.53 -12.24
C ALA A 400 13.10 3.70 -10.98
N TYR A 401 12.10 2.82 -10.98
CA TYR A 401 11.80 1.92 -9.87
C TYR A 401 12.98 0.96 -9.59
N LEU A 402 13.52 0.32 -10.62
CA LEU A 402 14.68 -0.57 -10.49
C LEU A 402 15.95 0.18 -10.06
N MET A 403 16.17 1.40 -10.55
CA MET A 403 17.30 2.25 -10.13
C MET A 403 17.19 2.65 -8.64
N LEU A 404 15.99 2.91 -8.14
CA LEU A 404 15.77 3.21 -6.72
C LEU A 404 15.99 1.99 -5.82
N ILE A 405 15.62 0.79 -6.27
CA ILE A 405 15.98 -0.45 -5.55
C ILE A 405 17.50 -0.58 -5.46
N LEU A 406 18.20 -0.41 -6.58
CA LEU A 406 19.67 -0.49 -6.60
C LEU A 406 20.30 0.57 -5.69
N ALA A 407 19.83 1.81 -5.76
CA ALA A 407 20.31 2.89 -4.91
C ALA A 407 20.10 2.61 -3.41
N GLY A 408 18.90 2.12 -3.04
CA GLY A 408 18.59 1.72 -1.66
C GLY A 408 19.46 0.55 -1.17
N THR A 409 19.72 -0.43 -2.04
CA THR A 409 20.61 -1.56 -1.76
C THR A 409 22.03 -1.10 -1.49
N VAL A 410 22.59 -0.29 -2.40
CA VAL A 410 23.95 0.27 -2.25
C VAL A 410 24.05 1.12 -0.97
N PHE A 411 23.04 1.92 -0.70
CA PHE A 411 23.01 2.73 0.51
C PHE A 411 23.03 1.86 1.78
N GLY A 412 22.23 0.79 1.84
CA GLY A 412 22.21 -0.14 2.97
C GLY A 412 23.58 -0.81 3.20
N THR A 413 24.22 -1.29 2.13
CA THR A 413 25.54 -1.93 2.22
C THR A 413 26.65 -0.96 2.66
N ILE A 414 26.58 0.34 2.31
CA ILE A 414 27.52 1.36 2.82
C ILE A 414 27.45 1.49 4.34
N PHE A 415 26.28 1.32 4.93
CA PHE A 415 26.07 1.39 6.37
C PHE A 415 26.22 0.02 7.08
N GLY A 416 26.80 -0.97 6.40
CA GLY A 416 27.18 -2.26 6.99
C GLY A 416 26.02 -3.27 7.10
N VAL A 417 24.90 -3.03 6.45
CA VAL A 417 23.78 -3.99 6.39
C VAL A 417 24.10 -5.04 5.32
N ASP A 418 23.82 -6.31 5.61
CA ASP A 418 23.99 -7.42 4.66
C ASP A 418 23.31 -7.18 3.31
N LEU A 419 23.90 -7.72 2.24
CA LEU A 419 23.40 -7.53 0.87
C LEU A 419 21.96 -8.01 0.69
N MET A 420 21.61 -9.19 1.22
CA MET A 420 20.26 -9.76 1.07
C MET A 420 19.24 -8.92 1.84
N THR A 421 19.58 -8.52 3.06
CA THR A 421 18.78 -7.61 3.90
C THR A 421 18.60 -6.24 3.24
N SER A 422 19.68 -5.66 2.71
CA SER A 422 19.65 -4.36 2.03
C SER A 422 18.81 -4.39 0.76
N PHE A 423 18.99 -5.41 -0.08
CA PHE A 423 18.28 -5.56 -1.35
C PHE A 423 16.78 -5.83 -1.12
N SER A 424 16.47 -6.85 -0.31
CA SER A 424 15.08 -7.22 -0.07
C SER A 424 14.34 -6.15 0.75
N GLY A 425 15.02 -5.49 1.69
CA GLY A 425 14.47 -4.35 2.42
C GLY A 425 14.15 -3.15 1.51
N ALA A 426 15.02 -2.85 0.53
CA ALA A 426 14.75 -1.82 -0.46
C ALA A 426 13.56 -2.20 -1.37
N VAL A 427 13.49 -3.47 -1.83
CA VAL A 427 12.35 -3.98 -2.62
C VAL A 427 11.06 -3.90 -1.82
N ALA A 428 11.06 -4.40 -0.57
CA ALA A 428 9.88 -4.40 0.30
C ALA A 428 9.41 -2.97 0.62
N SER A 429 10.34 -2.04 0.84
CA SER A 429 10.03 -0.65 1.16
C SER A 429 9.45 0.10 -0.02
N ILE A 430 10.08 0.07 -1.21
CA ILE A 430 9.55 0.77 -2.40
C ILE A 430 8.28 0.10 -2.95
N GLY A 431 8.16 -1.23 -2.76
CA GLY A 431 6.95 -1.99 -3.11
C GLY A 431 5.80 -1.79 -2.14
N ASN A 432 6.06 -1.22 -0.95
CA ASN A 432 5.13 -1.15 0.18
C ASN A 432 4.59 -2.54 0.56
N VAL A 433 5.48 -3.54 0.65
CA VAL A 433 5.13 -4.96 0.90
C VAL A 433 5.28 -5.34 2.38
N GLY A 434 6.25 -4.74 3.07
CA GLY A 434 6.55 -4.98 4.48
C GLY A 434 7.74 -5.88 4.71
N PRO A 435 7.60 -7.20 4.73
CA PRO A 435 8.70 -8.12 4.96
C PRO A 435 9.63 -8.23 3.75
N GLY A 436 10.93 -8.33 4.04
CA GLY A 436 11.98 -8.70 3.09
C GLY A 436 12.52 -10.10 3.39
N PHE A 437 13.84 -10.24 3.30
CA PHE A 437 14.61 -11.45 3.62
C PHE A 437 15.86 -11.08 4.43
N GLY A 438 16.54 -12.07 5.01
CA GLY A 438 17.62 -11.85 5.94
C GLY A 438 17.08 -11.30 7.26
N GLU A 439 17.67 -10.24 7.82
CA GLU A 439 17.28 -9.64 9.11
C GLU A 439 15.91 -8.92 9.08
N VAL A 440 15.32 -8.75 7.90
CA VAL A 440 13.99 -8.15 7.71
C VAL A 440 12.99 -9.16 7.15
N GLY A 441 13.16 -10.43 7.48
CA GLY A 441 12.34 -11.54 7.03
C GLY A 441 10.88 -11.45 7.47
N SER A 442 10.10 -12.44 7.07
CA SER A 442 8.65 -12.47 7.30
C SER A 442 8.25 -12.58 8.78
N MET A 443 9.16 -13.04 9.65
CA MET A 443 9.00 -13.14 11.10
C MET A 443 9.94 -12.20 11.88
N ASP A 444 10.74 -11.40 11.17
CA ASP A 444 11.72 -10.48 11.72
C ASP A 444 11.22 -9.03 11.67
N ASN A 445 12.03 -8.09 12.18
CA ASN A 445 11.68 -6.68 12.23
C ASN A 445 12.91 -5.77 12.03
N PHE A 446 12.67 -4.47 11.89
CA PHE A 446 13.73 -3.49 11.65
C PHE A 446 14.39 -2.95 12.93
N SER A 447 14.10 -3.49 14.13
CA SER A 447 14.59 -2.93 15.41
C SER A 447 16.10 -2.82 15.48
N ALA A 448 16.81 -3.90 15.12
CA ALA A 448 18.28 -4.00 15.23
C ALA A 448 19.05 -3.19 14.18
N LEU A 449 18.38 -2.76 13.09
CA LEU A 449 19.04 -2.10 11.96
C LEU A 449 19.42 -0.64 12.26
N PRO A 450 20.48 -0.12 11.61
CA PRO A 450 20.94 1.25 11.80
C PRO A 450 19.83 2.28 11.53
N GLY A 451 19.77 3.36 12.33
CA GLY A 451 18.77 4.41 12.18
C GLY A 451 18.77 5.07 10.79
N VAL A 452 19.97 5.23 10.19
CA VAL A 452 20.12 5.79 8.84
C VAL A 452 19.48 4.87 7.78
N PHE A 453 19.61 3.56 7.94
CA PHE A 453 18.96 2.58 7.06
C PHE A 453 17.42 2.62 7.20
N LYS A 454 16.90 2.77 8.43
CA LYS A 454 15.46 2.98 8.67
C LYS A 454 14.95 4.24 7.98
N LEU A 455 15.67 5.35 8.04
CA LEU A 455 15.31 6.60 7.37
C LEU A 455 15.32 6.47 5.84
N SER A 456 16.31 5.79 5.26
CA SER A 456 16.36 5.54 3.81
C SER A 456 15.19 4.67 3.35
N ASN A 457 14.85 3.61 4.10
CA ASN A 457 13.69 2.79 3.78
C ASN A 457 12.37 3.56 3.94
N SER A 458 12.24 4.44 4.96
CA SER A 458 11.09 5.34 5.08
C SER A 458 10.93 6.25 3.85
N LEU A 459 12.03 6.75 3.28
CA LEU A 459 12.00 7.52 2.04
C LEU A 459 11.55 6.66 0.85
N LEU A 460 12.06 5.42 0.74
CA LEU A 460 11.63 4.48 -0.31
C LEU A 460 10.14 4.13 -0.20
N MET A 461 9.61 3.94 1.03
CA MET A 461 8.18 3.72 1.28
C MET A 461 7.32 4.89 0.76
N LEU A 462 7.74 6.13 1.02
CA LEU A 462 7.06 7.33 0.54
C LEU A 462 7.15 7.46 -0.99
N LEU A 463 8.32 7.19 -1.58
CA LEU A 463 8.52 7.20 -3.04
C LEU A 463 7.65 6.16 -3.73
N GLY A 464 7.56 4.96 -3.18
CA GLY A 464 6.70 3.88 -3.69
C GLY A 464 5.23 4.28 -3.67
N ARG A 465 4.75 4.80 -2.53
CA ARG A 465 3.35 5.17 -2.33
C ARG A 465 2.90 6.36 -3.16
N LEU A 466 3.77 7.36 -3.36
CA LEU A 466 3.52 8.55 -4.17
C LEU A 466 3.84 8.35 -5.66
N GLU A 467 4.03 7.10 -6.09
CA GLU A 467 4.35 6.74 -7.47
C GLU A 467 5.57 7.50 -8.04
N ILE A 468 6.67 7.52 -7.32
CA ILE A 468 8.00 8.05 -7.65
C ILE A 468 7.95 9.49 -8.23
N PHE A 469 7.31 9.68 -9.40
CA PHE A 469 7.22 10.98 -10.06
C PHE A 469 6.43 12.00 -9.24
N GLY A 470 5.42 11.54 -8.50
CA GLY A 470 4.66 12.37 -7.58
C GLY A 470 5.54 13.04 -6.52
N PHE A 471 6.55 12.35 -6.00
CA PHE A 471 7.46 12.92 -5.01
C PHE A 471 8.58 13.73 -5.65
N ILE A 472 9.19 13.24 -6.73
CA ILE A 472 10.30 13.91 -7.43
C ILE A 472 9.88 15.28 -7.99
N GLN A 473 8.66 15.41 -8.49
CA GLN A 473 8.13 16.66 -9.03
C GLN A 473 8.10 17.80 -8.01
N LEU A 474 8.07 17.52 -6.68
CA LEU A 474 8.19 18.56 -5.66
C LEU A 474 9.48 19.37 -5.79
N PHE A 475 10.59 18.71 -6.10
CA PHE A 475 11.88 19.37 -6.23
C PHE A 475 11.96 20.27 -7.48
N PHE A 476 11.12 19.99 -8.50
CA PHE A 476 11.07 20.73 -9.76
C PHE A 476 9.88 21.72 -9.84
N ILE A 477 9.14 21.91 -8.75
CA ILE A 477 7.90 22.73 -8.75
C ILE A 477 8.14 24.18 -9.18
N LYS A 478 9.36 24.73 -8.95
CA LYS A 478 9.75 26.06 -9.40
C LYS A 478 9.85 26.17 -10.94
N TRP A 479 10.07 25.06 -11.62
CA TRP A 479 10.25 24.99 -13.07
C TRP A 479 8.94 24.78 -13.83
N TRP A 480 7.84 24.56 -13.11
CA TRP A 480 6.52 24.48 -13.72
C TRP A 480 6.06 25.89 -14.13
N ARG A 481 5.98 26.14 -15.43
CA ARG A 481 5.37 27.34 -16.01
C ARG A 481 3.85 27.19 -16.19
#